data_5c960a829f92fe5faceffb4be303a48b
#
_entry.id   5c960a829f92fe5faceffb4be303a48b
#
_cell.length_a   1.000
_cell.length_b   1.000
_cell.length_c   1.000
_cell.angle_alpha   90.00
_cell.angle_beta   90.00
_cell.angle_gamma   90.00
#
_symmetry.space_group_name_H-M   'P 1'
#
loop_
_entity.id
_entity.type
_entity.pdbx_description
1 polymer ?
#
loop_
_entity_poly.entity_id
_entity_poly.type
_entity_poly.pdbx_seq_one_letter_code
_entity_poly.pdbx_strand_id
1 'polypeptide(L)'
;MNEESVSSGFRIGAWKRIFPYLKELRVTAALIVGFMLLSSVGESVYPLFTSYAVNHFVMPGSTAGLGWFVLAFFAVLAVGGIGVIVYCRNAIVLELRLGQKLKRACFRHLQQLSVSYYSTHSVGSLLSRVMSDTDRISGMIAWGIINFLWHLCYIVAAFVSMFILNRKLALLLLCLIPVVGVITWLFQRKILVLNRHVRAINSRITGAYNEGISGAKTSKTLVIEEDNCRDFSALTKEMYLRSVRRSHMAAVLMPLVMFCGYIAVAAVLHTGGRAVMEGSVNYGVLSAFITYAVSIINPIVEAASVITDLNTAQVCMERVNDLLSEPCAITDREDVVRVYGDAFEPRTENWEPIRGDVTFDHVWFRYPGSGNYILEDFCLDVPAGTTVALVGETGAGKSTLVNLVCRFYEPTKGRVLIDGRDSRDRSQLWLHSSLGYVLQDPHLFSGSLADNIRYGRLDATDEQVREAARMVSADRVAERLPGGYDEPVGEGGDRLSTGEKQLVSFARALLADPAIFVLDEATSSIDTETEALIQAAIEKALHGRTSFIIAHRLSTIRRADLILVVDDGKIVERGTHEELLAASGRYAALCEAMRIEESAE
;
A
#
# COMPACT_ATOMS: atom_id res chain seq x y z
N MET A 1 0.08 -3.24 -18.51
CA MET A 1 1.19 -3.22 -17.57
C MET A 1 1.90 -4.56 -17.60
N ASN A 2 3.10 -4.60 -18.17
CA ASN A 2 3.95 -5.79 -18.19
C ASN A 2 4.37 -6.08 -16.74
N GLU A 3 3.87 -7.18 -16.16
CA GLU A 3 4.51 -7.77 -14.99
C GLU A 3 5.90 -8.22 -15.46
N GLU A 4 6.89 -7.36 -15.17
CA GLU A 4 8.28 -7.68 -15.39
C GLU A 4 8.60 -9.03 -14.78
N SER A 5 9.24 -9.84 -15.56
CA SER A 5 9.80 -11.14 -15.21
C SER A 5 10.52 -11.04 -13.84
N VAL A 6 9.84 -11.45 -12.79
CA VAL A 6 10.42 -11.61 -11.46
C VAL A 6 11.66 -12.49 -11.60
N SER A 7 12.83 -11.90 -11.51
CA SER A 7 14.11 -12.59 -11.55
C SER A 7 14.11 -13.69 -10.48
N SER A 8 14.34 -14.92 -10.90
CA SER A 8 14.20 -16.16 -10.13
C SER A 8 15.34 -16.40 -9.11
N GLY A 9 15.87 -15.38 -8.47
CA GLY A 9 16.94 -15.51 -7.48
C GLY A 9 16.60 -14.86 -6.14
N PHE A 10 16.86 -15.56 -5.03
CA PHE A 10 16.74 -15.01 -3.68
C PHE A 10 17.72 -13.84 -3.49
N ARG A 11 17.18 -12.62 -3.32
CA ARG A 11 17.97 -11.39 -3.17
C ARG A 11 18.09 -10.98 -1.71
N ILE A 12 19.18 -11.37 -1.06
CA ILE A 12 19.48 -11.00 0.34
C ILE A 12 19.49 -9.48 0.54
N GLY A 13 19.78 -8.70 -0.52
CA GLY A 13 19.80 -7.23 -0.47
C GLY A 13 18.46 -6.61 -0.06
N ALA A 14 17.33 -7.17 -0.50
CA ALA A 14 16.01 -6.69 -0.12
C ALA A 14 15.73 -6.84 1.39
N TRP A 15 16.21 -7.91 1.99
CA TRP A 15 16.05 -8.19 3.43
C TRP A 15 16.90 -7.28 4.32
N LYS A 16 18.06 -6.81 3.84
CA LYS A 16 18.94 -5.90 4.61
C LYS A 16 18.26 -4.60 5.00
N ARG A 17 17.35 -4.07 4.19
CA ARG A 17 16.64 -2.81 4.46
C ARG A 17 15.63 -2.90 5.60
N ILE A 18 15.19 -4.11 5.98
CA ILE A 18 14.28 -4.32 7.11
C ILE A 18 15.03 -4.52 8.43
N PHE A 19 16.30 -4.88 8.38
CA PHE A 19 17.13 -5.04 9.58
C PHE A 19 17.06 -3.88 10.58
N PRO A 20 17.05 -2.60 10.18
CA PRO A 20 16.90 -1.49 11.10
C PRO A 20 15.63 -1.57 11.96
N TYR A 21 14.51 -1.99 11.37
CA TYR A 21 13.23 -2.15 12.07
C TYR A 21 13.24 -3.33 13.05
N LEU A 22 14.03 -4.38 12.76
CA LEU A 22 14.20 -5.54 13.64
C LEU A 22 15.18 -5.25 14.79
N LYS A 23 16.16 -4.37 14.59
CA LYS A 23 17.18 -4.04 15.60
C LYS A 23 16.57 -3.59 16.94
N GLU A 24 15.47 -2.86 16.89
CA GLU A 24 14.75 -2.42 18.09
C GLU A 24 13.96 -3.56 18.77
N LEU A 25 13.64 -4.62 18.03
CA LEU A 25 12.90 -5.79 18.50
C LEU A 25 13.81 -6.97 18.87
N ARG A 26 15.13 -6.74 18.98
CA ARG A 26 16.15 -7.78 19.23
C ARG A 26 15.89 -8.62 20.47
N VAL A 27 15.38 -8.02 21.55
CA VAL A 27 15.07 -8.74 22.81
C VAL A 27 13.90 -9.70 22.57
N THR A 28 12.83 -9.23 21.91
CA THR A 28 11.69 -10.07 21.56
C THR A 28 12.13 -11.24 20.64
N ALA A 29 12.95 -10.97 19.63
CA ALA A 29 13.50 -11.99 18.75
C ALA A 29 14.39 -13.01 19.50
N ALA A 30 15.24 -12.55 20.43
CA ALA A 30 16.07 -13.44 21.24
C ALA A 30 15.23 -14.35 22.15
N LEU A 31 14.17 -13.82 22.77
CA LEU A 31 13.22 -14.61 23.57
C LEU A 31 12.51 -15.66 22.72
N ILE A 32 12.06 -15.30 21.51
CA ILE A 32 11.44 -16.25 20.57
C ILE A 32 12.39 -17.40 20.28
N VAL A 33 13.61 -17.09 19.82
CA VAL A 33 14.60 -18.09 19.46
C VAL A 33 14.96 -18.98 20.68
N GLY A 34 15.19 -18.41 21.84
CA GLY A 34 15.54 -19.15 23.04
C GLY A 34 14.46 -20.13 23.48
N PHE A 35 13.21 -19.68 23.60
CA PHE A 35 12.10 -20.54 24.03
C PHE A 35 11.65 -21.52 22.93
N MET A 36 11.78 -21.13 21.66
CA MET A 36 11.56 -22.02 20.53
C MET A 36 12.56 -23.20 20.53
N LEU A 37 13.86 -22.93 20.72
CA LEU A 37 14.88 -23.96 20.83
C LEU A 37 14.60 -24.90 22.01
N LEU A 38 14.25 -24.32 23.16
CA LEU A 38 13.91 -25.09 24.35
C LEU A 38 12.73 -26.03 24.10
N SER A 39 11.65 -25.53 23.45
CA SER A 39 10.47 -26.34 23.13
C SER A 39 10.78 -27.42 22.09
N SER A 40 11.55 -27.09 21.06
CA SER A 40 11.91 -28.01 19.98
C SER A 40 12.79 -29.17 20.49
N VAL A 41 13.79 -28.86 21.33
CA VAL A 41 14.62 -29.89 21.97
C VAL A 41 13.78 -30.72 22.95
N GLY A 42 12.93 -30.09 23.77
CA GLY A 42 12.01 -30.78 24.68
C GLY A 42 11.12 -31.78 23.97
N GLU A 43 10.56 -31.43 22.81
CA GLU A 43 9.74 -32.35 22.02
C GLU A 43 10.55 -33.54 21.47
N SER A 44 11.80 -33.31 21.07
CA SER A 44 12.69 -34.36 20.59
C SER A 44 13.06 -35.41 21.65
N VAL A 45 12.87 -35.09 22.93
CA VAL A 45 13.19 -35.98 24.07
C VAL A 45 12.04 -36.93 24.40
N TYR A 46 10.80 -36.67 23.97
CA TYR A 46 9.66 -37.56 24.32
C TYR A 46 9.85 -39.04 23.93
N PRO A 47 10.39 -39.41 22.76
CA PRO A 47 10.66 -40.81 22.45
C PRO A 47 11.70 -41.43 23.38
N LEU A 48 12.61 -40.65 23.97
CA LEU A 48 13.57 -41.18 24.98
C LEU A 48 12.86 -41.57 26.28
N PHE A 49 11.87 -40.78 26.72
CA PHE A 49 11.02 -41.14 27.86
C PHE A 49 10.27 -42.44 27.59
N THR A 50 9.72 -42.63 26.37
CA THR A 50 9.07 -43.86 25.97
C THR A 50 10.06 -45.03 26.03
N SER A 51 11.27 -44.86 25.51
CA SER A 51 12.33 -45.86 25.56
C SER A 51 12.67 -46.24 27.00
N TYR A 52 12.85 -45.24 27.87
CA TYR A 52 13.15 -45.46 29.27
C TYR A 52 12.01 -46.21 29.99
N ALA A 53 10.76 -45.78 29.77
CA ALA A 53 9.58 -46.42 30.37
C ALA A 53 9.46 -47.89 30.00
N VAL A 54 9.63 -48.21 28.72
CA VAL A 54 9.57 -49.62 28.25
C VAL A 54 10.65 -50.46 28.88
N ASN A 55 11.90 -49.97 28.93
CA ASN A 55 13.03 -50.77 29.42
C ASN A 55 13.04 -50.94 30.96
N HIS A 56 12.56 -49.94 31.74
CA HIS A 56 12.70 -49.95 33.20
C HIS A 56 11.41 -50.33 33.95
N PHE A 57 10.25 -50.13 33.35
CA PHE A 57 8.97 -50.42 34.01
C PHE A 57 8.21 -51.54 33.34
N VAL A 58 8.05 -51.49 31.98
CA VAL A 58 7.21 -52.46 31.27
C VAL A 58 7.88 -53.83 31.20
N MET A 59 9.14 -53.86 30.74
CA MET A 59 9.84 -55.15 30.55
C MET A 59 10.16 -55.86 31.88
N PRO A 60 10.63 -55.19 32.93
CA PRO A 60 10.87 -55.84 34.22
C PRO A 60 9.59 -56.05 35.06
N GLY A 61 8.45 -55.44 34.67
CA GLY A 61 7.21 -55.46 35.45
C GLY A 61 7.31 -54.72 36.79
N SER A 62 8.24 -53.75 36.91
CA SER A 62 8.54 -53.05 38.15
C SER A 62 7.94 -51.65 38.15
N THR A 63 7.36 -51.26 39.28
CA THR A 63 6.85 -49.88 39.50
C THR A 63 7.80 -49.02 40.33
N ALA A 64 8.99 -49.53 40.68
CA ALA A 64 9.96 -48.81 41.49
C ALA A 64 10.50 -47.59 40.73
N GLY A 65 10.30 -46.41 41.31
CA GLY A 65 10.70 -45.11 40.69
C GLY A 65 9.72 -44.52 39.67
N LEU A 66 8.61 -45.19 39.40
CA LEU A 66 7.59 -44.70 38.43
C LEU A 66 7.08 -43.28 38.79
N GLY A 67 6.91 -42.96 40.08
CA GLY A 67 6.46 -41.63 40.52
C GLY A 67 7.43 -40.51 40.12
N TRP A 68 8.74 -40.75 40.30
CA TRP A 68 9.78 -39.77 39.88
C TRP A 68 9.87 -39.64 38.36
N PHE A 69 9.71 -40.71 37.66
CA PHE A 69 9.65 -40.70 36.18
C PHE A 69 8.46 -39.92 35.66
N VAL A 70 7.27 -40.11 36.21
CA VAL A 70 6.05 -39.38 35.85
C VAL A 70 6.22 -37.88 36.17
N LEU A 71 6.79 -37.57 37.33
CA LEU A 71 7.08 -36.17 37.69
C LEU A 71 8.06 -35.51 36.72
N ALA A 72 9.15 -36.21 36.33
CA ALA A 72 10.11 -35.70 35.36
C ALA A 72 9.48 -35.50 33.97
N PHE A 73 8.63 -36.45 33.53
CA PHE A 73 7.91 -36.34 32.27
C PHE A 73 6.97 -35.13 32.25
N PHE A 74 6.17 -34.92 33.32
CA PHE A 74 5.30 -33.75 33.45
C PHE A 74 6.10 -32.46 33.58
N ALA A 75 7.26 -32.45 34.21
CA ALA A 75 8.12 -31.30 34.27
C ALA A 75 8.63 -30.87 32.87
N VAL A 76 9.06 -31.84 32.04
CA VAL A 76 9.48 -31.55 30.66
C VAL A 76 8.29 -31.06 29.81
N LEU A 77 7.11 -31.68 29.95
CA LEU A 77 5.88 -31.24 29.31
C LEU A 77 5.52 -29.78 29.71
N ALA A 78 5.58 -29.46 31.01
CA ALA A 78 5.25 -28.14 31.52
C ALA A 78 6.26 -27.09 30.99
N VAL A 79 7.56 -27.39 31.03
CA VAL A 79 8.61 -26.50 30.50
C VAL A 79 8.42 -26.29 28.99
N GLY A 80 8.16 -27.37 28.24
CA GLY A 80 7.87 -27.28 26.80
C GLY A 80 6.62 -26.44 26.52
N GLY A 81 5.51 -26.67 27.24
CA GLY A 81 4.27 -25.94 27.10
C GLY A 81 4.41 -24.44 27.42
N ILE A 82 5.08 -24.11 28.54
CA ILE A 82 5.40 -22.72 28.88
C ILE A 82 6.27 -22.10 27.77
N GLY A 83 7.27 -22.83 27.28
CA GLY A 83 8.11 -22.42 26.16
C GLY A 83 7.30 -22.04 24.93
N VAL A 84 6.34 -22.90 24.53
CA VAL A 84 5.42 -22.64 23.41
C VAL A 84 4.62 -21.37 23.63
N ILE A 85 4.00 -21.21 24.81
CA ILE A 85 3.21 -20.01 25.13
C ILE A 85 4.06 -18.73 25.02
N VAL A 86 5.29 -18.76 25.58
CA VAL A 86 6.18 -17.60 25.59
C VAL A 86 6.63 -17.25 24.17
N TYR A 87 7.10 -18.23 23.38
CA TYR A 87 7.57 -17.89 22.03
C TYR A 87 6.41 -17.48 21.11
N CYS A 88 5.24 -18.14 21.17
CA CYS A 88 4.07 -17.75 20.37
C CYS A 88 3.59 -16.33 20.70
N ARG A 89 3.47 -15.99 22.01
CA ARG A 89 3.13 -14.63 22.44
C ARG A 89 4.11 -13.60 21.88
N ASN A 90 5.41 -13.87 21.99
CA ASN A 90 6.43 -12.95 21.50
C ASN A 90 6.46 -12.89 19.96
N ALA A 91 6.15 -13.99 19.25
CA ALA A 91 6.04 -14.01 17.80
C ALA A 91 4.88 -13.11 17.31
N ILE A 92 3.70 -13.19 17.96
CA ILE A 92 2.58 -12.28 17.68
C ILE A 92 2.98 -10.81 17.93
N VAL A 93 3.65 -10.53 19.05
CA VAL A 93 4.12 -9.17 19.37
C VAL A 93 5.12 -8.67 18.33
N LEU A 94 6.03 -9.54 17.87
CA LEU A 94 6.99 -9.22 16.80
C LEU A 94 6.27 -8.89 15.50
N GLU A 95 5.33 -9.74 15.07
CA GLU A 95 4.53 -9.55 13.86
C GLU A 95 3.80 -8.20 13.88
N LEU A 96 3.02 -7.95 14.92
CA LEU A 96 2.21 -6.74 15.04
C LEU A 96 3.06 -5.46 15.11
N ARG A 97 4.15 -5.46 15.90
CA ARG A 97 5.04 -4.30 16.01
C ARG A 97 5.82 -4.03 14.73
N LEU A 98 6.29 -5.09 14.07
CA LEU A 98 6.98 -4.94 12.79
C LEU A 98 6.03 -4.44 11.72
N GLY A 99 4.83 -5.02 11.63
CA GLY A 99 3.77 -4.57 10.71
C GLY A 99 3.40 -3.10 10.95
N GLN A 100 3.20 -2.69 12.20
CA GLN A 100 2.94 -1.29 12.56
C GLN A 100 4.06 -0.35 12.11
N LYS A 101 5.33 -0.73 12.34
CA LYS A 101 6.48 0.08 11.94
C LYS A 101 6.59 0.22 10.42
N LEU A 102 6.41 -0.87 9.70
CA LEU A 102 6.44 -0.87 8.22
C LEU A 102 5.30 -0.03 7.65
N LYS A 103 4.07 -0.21 8.13
CA LYS A 103 2.91 0.59 7.71
C LYS A 103 3.13 2.07 7.97
N ARG A 104 3.62 2.42 9.16
CA ARG A 104 3.94 3.82 9.51
C ARG A 104 5.04 4.40 8.61
N ALA A 105 6.10 3.62 8.33
CA ALA A 105 7.16 4.07 7.44
C ALA A 105 6.67 4.29 6.01
N CYS A 106 5.89 3.35 5.46
CA CYS A 106 5.28 3.48 4.14
C CYS A 106 4.35 4.68 4.07
N PHE A 107 3.47 4.86 5.05
CA PHE A 107 2.52 5.99 5.08
C PHE A 107 3.25 7.33 5.19
N ARG A 108 4.26 7.43 6.08
CA ARG A 108 5.08 8.64 6.20
C ARG A 108 5.78 8.98 4.88
N HIS A 109 6.34 7.97 4.21
CA HIS A 109 7.00 8.18 2.92
C HIS A 109 6.01 8.59 1.82
N LEU A 110 4.83 7.96 1.77
CA LEU A 110 3.76 8.38 0.87
C LEU A 110 3.40 9.86 1.05
N GLN A 111 3.29 10.35 2.29
CA GLN A 111 3.00 11.78 2.53
C GLN A 111 4.10 12.74 2.03
N GLN A 112 5.31 12.24 1.76
CA GLN A 112 6.43 13.03 1.22
C GLN A 112 6.53 12.98 -0.30
N LEU A 113 5.87 12.00 -0.95
CA LEU A 113 5.94 11.83 -2.39
C LEU A 113 5.19 12.94 -3.11
N SER A 114 5.72 13.35 -4.27
CA SER A 114 5.13 14.40 -5.12
C SER A 114 3.82 13.93 -5.78
N VAL A 115 3.00 14.88 -6.20
CA VAL A 115 1.72 14.65 -6.90
C VAL A 115 1.92 13.78 -8.16
N SER A 116 3.06 13.93 -8.84
CA SER A 116 3.41 13.13 -10.03
C SER A 116 3.45 11.63 -9.78
N TYR A 117 3.81 11.19 -8.58
CA TYR A 117 3.79 9.77 -8.22
C TYR A 117 2.36 9.22 -8.18
N TYR A 118 1.44 9.97 -7.61
CA TYR A 118 0.04 9.56 -7.49
C TYR A 118 -0.70 9.54 -8.83
N SER A 119 -0.31 10.39 -9.78
CA SER A 119 -0.89 10.37 -11.14
C SER A 119 -0.51 9.12 -11.96
N THR A 120 0.61 8.47 -11.60
CA THR A 120 1.13 7.28 -12.32
C THR A 120 0.80 5.95 -11.65
N HIS A 121 0.38 5.98 -10.38
CA HIS A 121 0.11 4.78 -9.58
C HIS A 121 -1.33 4.73 -9.11
N SER A 122 -2.01 3.59 -9.30
CA SER A 122 -3.38 3.42 -8.81
C SER A 122 -3.42 3.30 -7.28
N VAL A 123 -4.42 3.92 -6.66
CA VAL A 123 -4.66 3.89 -5.20
C VAL A 123 -4.72 2.46 -4.67
N GLY A 124 -5.40 1.55 -5.38
CA GLY A 124 -5.49 0.13 -4.99
C GLY A 124 -4.14 -0.58 -4.94
N SER A 125 -3.20 -0.26 -5.87
CA SER A 125 -1.85 -0.80 -5.85
C SER A 125 -1.06 -0.30 -4.63
N LEU A 126 -1.16 1.00 -4.32
CA LEU A 126 -0.50 1.61 -3.17
C LEU A 126 -1.05 1.05 -1.85
N LEU A 127 -2.37 0.94 -1.74
CA LEU A 127 -3.03 0.35 -0.56
C LEU A 127 -2.58 -1.11 -0.34
N SER A 128 -2.49 -1.91 -1.41
CA SER A 128 -1.99 -3.29 -1.33
C SER A 128 -0.56 -3.35 -0.80
N ARG A 129 0.35 -2.45 -1.23
CA ARG A 129 1.73 -2.38 -0.73
C ARG A 129 1.80 -2.04 0.75
N VAL A 130 0.99 -1.06 1.20
CA VAL A 130 1.00 -0.61 2.60
C VAL A 130 0.33 -1.61 3.53
N MET A 131 -0.76 -2.24 3.12
CA MET A 131 -1.54 -3.14 3.98
C MET A 131 -1.11 -4.59 3.82
N SER A 132 -1.36 -5.19 2.64
CA SER A 132 -1.19 -6.63 2.45
C SER A 132 0.27 -7.07 2.40
N ASP A 133 1.15 -6.31 1.71
CA ASP A 133 2.55 -6.72 1.57
C ASP A 133 3.31 -6.57 2.88
N THR A 134 3.05 -5.51 3.67
CA THR A 134 3.66 -5.35 5.00
C THR A 134 3.23 -6.44 5.99
N ASP A 135 1.96 -6.89 5.94
CA ASP A 135 1.47 -7.98 6.78
C ASP A 135 2.10 -9.32 6.39
N ARG A 136 2.26 -9.59 5.08
CA ARG A 136 2.96 -10.79 4.62
C ARG A 136 4.43 -10.82 5.01
N ILE A 137 5.12 -9.67 4.96
CA ILE A 137 6.51 -9.54 5.38
C ILE A 137 6.64 -9.82 6.87
N SER A 138 5.83 -9.15 7.71
CA SER A 138 5.88 -9.34 9.17
C SER A 138 5.47 -10.75 9.60
N GLY A 139 4.45 -11.33 9.00
CA GLY A 139 4.05 -12.72 9.23
C GLY A 139 5.12 -13.72 8.83
N MET A 140 5.78 -13.52 7.67
CA MET A 140 6.87 -14.39 7.24
C MET A 140 8.08 -14.34 8.19
N ILE A 141 8.44 -13.16 8.70
CA ILE A 141 9.53 -13.01 9.66
C ILE A 141 9.16 -13.63 11.01
N ALA A 142 7.94 -13.40 11.49
CA ALA A 142 7.50 -13.84 12.81
C ALA A 142 7.17 -15.34 12.88
N TRP A 143 6.67 -15.93 11.79
CA TRP A 143 6.22 -17.32 11.76
C TRP A 143 7.01 -18.18 10.78
N GLY A 144 7.22 -17.70 9.55
CA GLY A 144 7.87 -18.50 8.52
C GLY A 144 9.30 -18.88 8.89
N ILE A 145 10.14 -17.88 9.22
CA ILE A 145 11.54 -18.11 9.59
C ILE A 145 11.65 -18.87 10.92
N ILE A 146 10.80 -18.52 11.89
CA ILE A 146 10.81 -19.16 13.22
C ILE A 146 10.39 -20.61 13.12
N ASN A 147 9.32 -20.93 12.40
CA ASN A 147 8.88 -22.31 12.18
C ASN A 147 9.95 -23.13 11.43
N PHE A 148 10.60 -22.53 10.42
CA PHE A 148 11.71 -23.20 9.74
C PHE A 148 12.85 -23.57 10.70
N LEU A 149 13.26 -22.64 11.55
CA LEU A 149 14.29 -22.85 12.56
C LEU A 149 13.86 -23.91 13.58
N TRP A 150 12.57 -23.89 13.98
CA TRP A 150 12.01 -24.87 14.90
C TRP A 150 12.09 -26.30 14.31
N HIS A 151 11.63 -26.49 13.08
CA HIS A 151 11.68 -27.77 12.39
C HIS A 151 13.11 -28.25 12.18
N LEU A 152 14.01 -27.35 11.78
CA LEU A 152 15.43 -27.67 11.62
C LEU A 152 16.06 -28.12 12.94
N CYS A 153 15.81 -27.36 14.03
CA CYS A 153 16.29 -27.71 15.36
C CYS A 153 15.76 -29.06 15.84
N TYR A 154 14.45 -29.31 15.64
CA TYR A 154 13.82 -30.59 15.96
C TYR A 154 14.49 -31.75 15.22
N ILE A 155 14.69 -31.63 13.91
CA ILE A 155 15.35 -32.67 13.10
C ILE A 155 16.75 -32.96 13.63
N VAL A 156 17.54 -31.88 13.88
CA VAL A 156 18.91 -32.05 14.43
C VAL A 156 18.89 -32.71 15.81
N ALA A 157 18.05 -32.24 16.74
CA ALA A 157 17.95 -32.79 18.08
C ALA A 157 17.47 -34.26 18.07
N ALA A 158 16.49 -34.60 17.23
CA ALA A 158 16.02 -35.98 17.06
C ALA A 158 17.13 -36.89 16.54
N PHE A 159 17.90 -36.43 15.53
CA PHE A 159 19.03 -37.24 15.03
C PHE A 159 20.14 -37.41 16.04
N VAL A 160 20.49 -36.34 16.80
CA VAL A 160 21.45 -36.48 17.92
C VAL A 160 20.99 -37.54 18.92
N SER A 161 19.72 -37.48 19.32
CA SER A 161 19.12 -38.48 20.22
C SER A 161 19.17 -39.89 19.63
N MET A 162 18.82 -40.07 18.37
CA MET A 162 18.90 -41.34 17.66
C MET A 162 20.34 -41.89 17.56
N PHE A 163 21.32 -41.04 17.24
CA PHE A 163 22.73 -41.43 17.16
C PHE A 163 23.30 -41.89 18.52
N ILE A 164 22.84 -41.28 19.62
CA ILE A 164 23.21 -41.68 20.99
C ILE A 164 22.61 -43.06 21.31
N LEU A 165 21.34 -43.32 20.88
CA LEU A 165 20.68 -44.61 21.15
C LEU A 165 21.24 -45.75 20.31
N ASN A 166 21.31 -45.62 18.99
CA ASN A 166 21.87 -46.62 18.08
C ASN A 166 22.26 -46.04 16.73
N ARG A 167 23.56 -46.06 16.42
CA ARG A 167 24.11 -45.45 15.18
C ARG A 167 23.61 -46.15 13.89
N LYS A 168 23.44 -47.46 13.90
CA LYS A 168 23.00 -48.20 12.70
C LYS A 168 21.58 -47.87 12.30
N LEU A 169 20.66 -47.84 13.27
CA LEU A 169 19.26 -47.45 13.04
C LEU A 169 19.11 -45.99 12.71
N ALA A 170 19.95 -45.09 13.32
CA ALA A 170 19.97 -43.67 13.00
C ALA A 170 20.39 -43.42 11.54
N LEU A 171 21.42 -44.11 11.04
CA LEU A 171 21.85 -44.01 9.64
C LEU A 171 20.77 -44.50 8.66
N LEU A 172 20.03 -45.54 9.02
CA LEU A 172 18.92 -46.04 8.22
C LEU A 172 17.83 -44.99 8.05
N LEU A 173 17.45 -44.30 9.15
CA LEU A 173 16.49 -43.20 9.09
C LEU A 173 17.05 -41.92 8.40
N LEU A 174 18.34 -41.67 8.52
CA LEU A 174 18.98 -40.56 7.84
C LEU A 174 18.83 -40.65 6.31
N CYS A 175 18.85 -41.88 5.75
CA CYS A 175 18.61 -42.09 4.33
C CYS A 175 17.19 -41.71 3.88
N LEU A 176 16.22 -41.62 4.80
CA LEU A 176 14.86 -41.21 4.48
C LEU A 176 14.76 -39.71 4.15
N ILE A 177 15.55 -38.86 4.84
CA ILE A 177 15.48 -37.37 4.66
C ILE A 177 15.67 -36.96 3.20
N PRO A 178 16.73 -37.39 2.49
CA PRO A 178 16.91 -36.96 1.09
C PRO A 178 15.78 -37.51 0.19
N VAL A 179 15.25 -38.70 0.46
CA VAL A 179 14.16 -39.26 -0.34
C VAL A 179 12.89 -38.41 -0.19
N VAL A 180 12.45 -38.15 1.05
CA VAL A 180 11.28 -37.31 1.34
C VAL A 180 11.52 -35.89 0.85
N GLY A 181 12.72 -35.35 1.06
CA GLY A 181 13.10 -34.00 0.61
C GLY A 181 12.99 -33.84 -0.91
N VAL A 182 13.51 -34.79 -1.68
CA VAL A 182 13.43 -34.79 -3.16
C VAL A 182 11.97 -34.91 -3.62
N ILE A 183 11.19 -35.82 -3.05
CA ILE A 183 9.77 -35.99 -3.38
C ILE A 183 9.03 -34.67 -3.11
N THR A 184 9.18 -34.10 -1.92
CA THR A 184 8.52 -32.87 -1.52
C THR A 184 8.92 -31.71 -2.44
N TRP A 185 10.22 -31.57 -2.75
CA TRP A 185 10.73 -30.54 -3.65
C TRP A 185 10.15 -30.64 -5.07
N LEU A 186 10.09 -31.86 -5.64
CA LEU A 186 9.51 -32.09 -6.96
C LEU A 186 8.01 -31.72 -7.02
N PHE A 187 7.26 -32.12 -6.00
CA PHE A 187 5.84 -31.79 -5.90
C PHE A 187 5.61 -30.30 -5.69
N GLN A 188 6.34 -29.68 -4.77
CA GLN A 188 6.25 -28.23 -4.51
C GLN A 188 6.54 -27.40 -5.76
N ARG A 189 7.56 -27.81 -6.54
CA ARG A 189 7.86 -27.16 -7.82
C ARG A 189 6.70 -27.23 -8.82
N LYS A 190 6.05 -28.38 -8.94
CA LYS A 190 4.86 -28.55 -9.80
C LYS A 190 3.66 -27.77 -9.28
N ILE A 191 3.39 -27.84 -7.98
CA ILE A 191 2.31 -27.11 -7.33
C ILE A 191 2.50 -25.59 -7.52
N LEU A 192 3.72 -25.06 -7.44
CA LEU A 192 4.03 -23.66 -7.67
C LEU A 192 3.65 -23.19 -9.07
N VAL A 193 3.96 -24.01 -10.11
CA VAL A 193 3.58 -23.70 -11.49
C VAL A 193 2.04 -23.67 -11.63
N LEU A 194 1.36 -24.66 -11.07
CA LEU A 194 -0.11 -24.72 -11.11
C LEU A 194 -0.75 -23.54 -10.35
N ASN A 195 -0.15 -23.12 -9.22
CA ASN A 195 -0.57 -21.96 -8.47
C ASN A 195 -0.46 -20.64 -9.30
N ARG A 196 0.59 -20.53 -10.14
CA ARG A 196 0.74 -19.35 -11.04
C ARG A 196 -0.40 -19.29 -12.05
N HIS A 197 -0.76 -20.43 -12.66
CA HIS A 197 -1.90 -20.49 -13.58
C HIS A 197 -3.23 -20.14 -12.90
N VAL A 198 -3.50 -20.68 -11.71
CA VAL A 198 -4.71 -20.36 -10.95
C VAL A 198 -4.76 -18.87 -10.60
N ARG A 199 -3.63 -18.27 -10.19
CA ARG A 199 -3.56 -16.83 -9.90
C ARG A 199 -3.82 -15.97 -11.14
N ALA A 200 -3.28 -16.34 -12.30
CA ALA A 200 -3.53 -15.61 -13.55
C ALA A 200 -5.01 -15.63 -13.95
N ILE A 201 -5.69 -16.77 -13.80
CA ILE A 201 -7.12 -16.86 -14.06
C ILE A 201 -7.92 -16.06 -13.02
N ASN A 202 -7.54 -16.13 -11.73
CA ASN A 202 -8.19 -15.35 -10.69
C ASN A 202 -8.10 -13.83 -10.95
N SER A 203 -6.95 -13.34 -11.45
CA SER A 203 -6.79 -11.94 -11.86
C SER A 203 -7.76 -11.57 -13.01
N ARG A 204 -7.93 -12.47 -13.99
CA ARG A 204 -8.92 -12.26 -15.09
C ARG A 204 -10.35 -12.24 -14.56
N ILE A 205 -10.70 -13.12 -13.61
CA ILE A 205 -12.01 -13.14 -12.96
C ILE A 205 -12.26 -11.83 -12.19
N THR A 206 -11.26 -11.35 -11.43
CA THR A 206 -11.37 -10.08 -10.72
C THR A 206 -11.54 -8.90 -11.70
N GLY A 207 -10.82 -8.92 -12.83
CA GLY A 207 -11.00 -7.95 -13.91
C GLY A 207 -12.42 -7.97 -14.48
N ALA A 208 -12.94 -9.15 -14.79
CA ALA A 208 -14.30 -9.32 -15.32
C ALA A 208 -15.39 -8.88 -14.31
N TYR A 209 -15.18 -9.12 -13.00
CA TYR A 209 -16.06 -8.57 -11.96
C TYR A 209 -16.03 -7.04 -11.95
N ASN A 210 -14.85 -6.45 -11.95
CA ASN A 210 -14.72 -4.99 -11.95
C ASN A 210 -15.37 -4.37 -13.18
N GLU A 211 -15.14 -4.95 -14.35
CA GLU A 211 -15.75 -4.51 -15.62
C GLU A 211 -17.28 -4.68 -15.59
N GLY A 212 -17.78 -5.83 -15.11
CA GLY A 212 -19.20 -6.11 -15.00
C GLY A 212 -19.93 -5.18 -14.03
N ILE A 213 -19.29 -4.83 -12.88
CA ILE A 213 -19.89 -3.91 -11.91
C ILE A 213 -19.83 -2.47 -12.41
N SER A 214 -18.67 -2.01 -12.89
CA SER A 214 -18.51 -0.64 -13.39
C SER A 214 -19.30 -0.39 -14.68
N GLY A 215 -19.40 -1.40 -15.55
CA GLY A 215 -20.16 -1.37 -16.80
C GLY A 215 -21.62 -1.81 -16.67
N ALA A 216 -22.16 -2.00 -15.46
CA ALA A 216 -23.50 -2.57 -15.28
C ALA A 216 -24.61 -1.78 -16.00
N LYS A 217 -24.53 -0.45 -15.98
CA LYS A 217 -25.50 0.41 -16.71
C LYS A 217 -25.42 0.17 -18.22
N THR A 218 -24.22 0.10 -18.76
CA THR A 218 -23.98 -0.15 -20.20
C THR A 218 -24.44 -1.55 -20.58
N SER A 219 -24.12 -2.57 -19.79
CA SER A 219 -24.57 -3.95 -20.03
C SER A 219 -26.08 -4.06 -20.08
N LYS A 220 -26.78 -3.41 -19.16
CA LYS A 220 -28.24 -3.36 -19.14
C LYS A 220 -28.83 -2.60 -20.32
N THR A 221 -28.22 -1.49 -20.72
CA THR A 221 -28.69 -0.69 -21.86
C THR A 221 -28.52 -1.44 -23.20
N LEU A 222 -27.45 -2.23 -23.31
CA LEU A 222 -27.15 -3.02 -24.51
C LEU A 222 -27.79 -4.43 -24.49
N VAL A 223 -28.40 -4.83 -23.35
CA VAL A 223 -29.04 -6.16 -23.17
C VAL A 223 -28.05 -7.31 -23.43
N ILE A 224 -26.81 -7.20 -22.88
CA ILE A 224 -25.74 -8.20 -23.06
C ILE A 224 -25.43 -9.01 -21.79
N GLU A 225 -26.36 -9.03 -20.82
CA GLU A 225 -26.16 -9.73 -19.55
C GLU A 225 -25.91 -11.23 -19.73
N GLU A 226 -26.62 -11.87 -20.68
CA GLU A 226 -26.49 -13.30 -20.94
C GLU A 226 -25.10 -13.64 -21.51
N ASP A 227 -24.61 -12.83 -22.46
CA ASP A 227 -23.27 -13.02 -23.04
C ASP A 227 -22.18 -12.81 -21.99
N ASN A 228 -22.28 -11.75 -21.16
CA ASN A 228 -21.37 -11.52 -20.05
C ASN A 228 -21.38 -12.69 -19.05
N CYS A 229 -22.56 -13.23 -18.72
CA CYS A 229 -22.68 -14.41 -17.84
C CYS A 229 -22.07 -15.66 -18.46
N ARG A 230 -22.19 -15.86 -19.78
CA ARG A 230 -21.61 -16.98 -20.51
C ARG A 230 -20.08 -16.93 -20.47
N ASP A 231 -19.50 -15.76 -20.76
CA ASP A 231 -18.05 -15.55 -20.75
C ASP A 231 -17.48 -15.71 -19.33
N PHE A 232 -18.15 -15.15 -18.34
CA PHE A 232 -17.78 -15.32 -16.95
C PHE A 232 -17.86 -16.79 -16.49
N SER A 233 -18.89 -17.51 -16.93
CA SER A 233 -19.03 -18.95 -16.63
C SER A 233 -17.91 -19.77 -17.27
N ALA A 234 -17.41 -19.39 -18.45
CA ALA A 234 -16.26 -20.05 -19.07
C ALA A 234 -14.97 -19.84 -18.25
N LEU A 235 -14.75 -18.60 -17.77
CA LEU A 235 -13.60 -18.28 -16.90
C LEU A 235 -13.64 -19.04 -15.56
N THR A 236 -14.81 -19.08 -14.92
CA THR A 236 -14.97 -19.79 -13.64
C THR A 236 -14.81 -21.30 -13.81
N LYS A 237 -15.28 -21.86 -14.92
CA LYS A 237 -15.07 -23.27 -15.26
C LYS A 237 -13.58 -23.58 -15.48
N GLU A 238 -12.85 -22.72 -16.19
CA GLU A 238 -11.41 -22.88 -16.36
C GLU A 238 -10.70 -22.84 -14.99
N MET A 239 -11.05 -21.87 -14.13
CA MET A 239 -10.51 -21.78 -12.77
C MET A 239 -10.78 -23.05 -11.96
N TYR A 240 -12.01 -23.58 -12.01
CA TYR A 240 -12.37 -24.83 -11.34
C TYR A 240 -11.45 -25.98 -11.77
N LEU A 241 -11.33 -26.22 -13.08
CA LEU A 241 -10.50 -27.32 -13.60
C LEU A 241 -9.02 -27.18 -13.20
N ARG A 242 -8.46 -25.98 -13.27
CA ARG A 242 -7.07 -25.73 -12.86
C ARG A 242 -6.88 -25.87 -11.35
N SER A 243 -7.85 -25.41 -10.56
CA SER A 243 -7.83 -25.52 -9.11
C SER A 243 -7.94 -26.97 -8.66
N VAL A 244 -8.83 -27.76 -9.26
CA VAL A 244 -8.95 -29.20 -9.00
C VAL A 244 -7.64 -29.93 -9.32
N ARG A 245 -7.01 -29.64 -10.47
CA ARG A 245 -5.73 -30.24 -10.83
C ARG A 245 -4.61 -29.90 -9.83
N ARG A 246 -4.56 -28.63 -9.39
CA ARG A 246 -3.64 -28.17 -8.33
C ARG A 246 -3.91 -28.92 -7.02
N SER A 247 -5.18 -29.01 -6.61
CA SER A 247 -5.59 -29.64 -5.35
C SER A 247 -5.33 -31.15 -5.35
N HIS A 248 -5.55 -31.83 -6.47
CA HIS A 248 -5.18 -33.25 -6.62
C HIS A 248 -3.67 -33.46 -6.43
N MET A 249 -2.83 -32.58 -7.05
CA MET A 249 -1.38 -32.69 -6.89
C MET A 249 -0.94 -32.46 -5.43
N ALA A 250 -1.57 -31.51 -4.73
CA ALA A 250 -1.31 -31.27 -3.31
C ALA A 250 -1.81 -32.42 -2.42
N ALA A 251 -2.99 -32.98 -2.74
CA ALA A 251 -3.59 -34.09 -1.98
C ALA A 251 -2.79 -35.38 -2.08
N VAL A 252 -2.08 -35.64 -3.20
CA VAL A 252 -1.25 -36.85 -3.38
C VAL A 252 0.07 -36.73 -2.60
N LEU A 253 0.58 -35.52 -2.36
CA LEU A 253 1.88 -35.33 -1.69
C LEU A 253 1.90 -35.96 -0.28
N MET A 254 0.90 -35.63 0.55
CA MET A 254 0.89 -36.08 1.96
C MET A 254 0.81 -37.62 2.11
N PRO A 255 -0.11 -38.31 1.43
CA PRO A 255 -0.11 -39.79 1.46
C PRO A 255 1.18 -40.43 0.94
N LEU A 256 1.79 -39.83 -0.11
CA LEU A 256 3.06 -40.35 -0.65
C LEU A 256 4.20 -40.23 0.35
N VAL A 257 4.30 -39.07 1.01
CA VAL A 257 5.31 -38.83 2.05
C VAL A 257 5.06 -39.72 3.27
N MET A 258 3.81 -39.91 3.72
CA MET A 258 3.45 -40.84 4.77
C MET A 258 3.81 -42.30 4.39
N PHE A 259 3.57 -42.68 3.13
CA PHE A 259 3.96 -44.00 2.64
C PHE A 259 5.46 -44.23 2.75
N CYS A 260 6.29 -43.25 2.38
CA CYS A 260 7.74 -43.32 2.60
C CYS A 260 8.10 -43.47 4.09
N GLY A 261 7.39 -42.77 4.96
CA GLY A 261 7.56 -42.90 6.42
C GLY A 261 7.23 -44.30 6.94
N TYR A 262 6.12 -44.89 6.48
CA TYR A 262 5.76 -46.26 6.87
C TYR A 262 6.74 -47.31 6.32
N ILE A 263 7.34 -47.08 5.14
CA ILE A 263 8.45 -47.92 4.65
C ILE A 263 9.64 -47.83 5.62
N ALA A 264 9.96 -46.64 6.11
CA ALA A 264 11.03 -46.47 7.10
C ALA A 264 10.70 -47.16 8.43
N VAL A 265 9.45 -47.06 8.90
CA VAL A 265 8.99 -47.82 10.09
C VAL A 265 9.15 -49.32 9.87
N ALA A 266 8.74 -49.86 8.72
CA ALA A 266 8.90 -51.28 8.39
C ALA A 266 10.39 -51.68 8.36
N ALA A 267 11.27 -50.85 7.80
CA ALA A 267 12.71 -51.10 7.80
C ALA A 267 13.32 -51.07 9.22
N VAL A 268 12.87 -50.13 10.06
CA VAL A 268 13.27 -50.06 11.48
C VAL A 268 12.77 -51.28 12.25
N LEU A 269 11.52 -51.70 12.03
CA LEU A 269 10.97 -52.92 12.64
C LEU A 269 11.73 -54.16 12.21
N HIS A 270 12.07 -54.30 10.93
CA HIS A 270 12.80 -55.43 10.42
C HIS A 270 14.25 -55.49 10.98
N THR A 271 15.00 -54.40 10.82
CA THR A 271 16.41 -54.36 11.25
C THR A 271 16.57 -54.26 12.76
N GLY A 272 15.76 -53.41 13.40
CA GLY A 272 15.76 -53.22 14.85
C GLY A 272 15.16 -54.41 15.58
N GLY A 273 14.10 -55.04 15.03
CA GLY A 273 13.52 -56.26 15.58
C GLY A 273 14.51 -57.44 15.57
N ARG A 274 15.29 -57.62 14.48
CA ARG A 274 16.40 -58.57 14.46
C ARG A 274 17.45 -58.26 15.51
N ALA A 275 17.86 -57.01 15.64
CA ALA A 275 18.83 -56.59 16.63
C ALA A 275 18.34 -56.79 18.07
N VAL A 276 17.03 -56.72 18.31
CA VAL A 276 16.41 -57.03 19.62
C VAL A 276 16.46 -58.55 19.88
N MET A 277 16.13 -59.39 18.88
CA MET A 277 16.23 -60.85 19.02
C MET A 277 17.66 -61.32 19.24
N GLU A 278 18.64 -60.64 18.65
CA GLU A 278 20.08 -60.86 18.86
C GLU A 278 20.60 -60.29 20.21
N GLY A 279 19.77 -59.61 20.98
CA GLY A 279 20.13 -58.99 22.26
C GLY A 279 21.02 -57.76 22.15
N SER A 280 21.25 -57.24 20.95
CA SER A 280 22.12 -56.06 20.70
C SER A 280 21.39 -54.71 20.87
N VAL A 281 20.05 -54.71 20.89
CA VAL A 281 19.19 -53.53 21.07
C VAL A 281 18.04 -53.87 22.03
N ASN A 282 17.66 -52.92 22.91
CA ASN A 282 16.55 -53.07 23.83
C ASN A 282 15.21 -52.73 23.17
N TYR A 283 14.10 -53.31 23.65
CA TYR A 283 12.75 -53.05 23.17
C TYR A 283 12.37 -51.56 23.22
N GLY A 284 12.78 -50.83 24.28
CA GLY A 284 12.53 -49.39 24.39
C GLY A 284 13.25 -48.59 23.33
N VAL A 285 14.46 -48.97 22.95
CA VAL A 285 15.18 -48.30 21.84
C VAL A 285 14.44 -48.49 20.52
N LEU A 286 13.97 -49.74 20.23
CA LEU A 286 13.15 -50.00 19.05
C LEU A 286 11.87 -49.14 19.04
N SER A 287 11.18 -49.04 20.17
CA SER A 287 9.98 -48.18 20.31
C SER A 287 10.27 -46.70 20.03
N ALA A 288 11.39 -46.17 20.56
CA ALA A 288 11.81 -44.80 20.30
C ALA A 288 12.07 -44.54 18.81
N PHE A 289 12.75 -45.47 18.12
CA PHE A 289 13.02 -45.35 16.69
C PHE A 289 11.77 -45.41 15.82
N ILE A 290 10.76 -46.19 16.18
CA ILE A 290 9.47 -46.19 15.52
C ILE A 290 8.79 -44.83 15.66
N THR A 291 8.81 -44.26 16.88
CA THR A 291 8.24 -42.95 17.15
C THR A 291 8.95 -41.84 16.35
N TYR A 292 10.29 -41.84 16.35
CA TYR A 292 11.06 -40.90 15.55
C TYR A 292 10.80 -41.02 14.04
N ALA A 293 10.69 -42.26 13.53
CA ALA A 293 10.42 -42.50 12.12
C ALA A 293 9.10 -41.86 11.65
N VAL A 294 8.09 -41.82 12.51
CA VAL A 294 6.80 -41.18 12.21
C VAL A 294 6.89 -39.66 12.43
N SER A 295 7.48 -39.23 13.55
CA SER A 295 7.45 -37.79 13.96
C SER A 295 8.31 -36.91 13.09
N ILE A 296 9.38 -37.42 12.42
CA ILE A 296 10.32 -36.60 11.63
C ILE A 296 9.77 -36.21 10.26
N ILE A 297 8.69 -36.86 9.80
CA ILE A 297 8.11 -36.65 8.48
C ILE A 297 7.56 -35.24 8.33
N ASN A 298 6.69 -34.79 9.26
CA ASN A 298 6.06 -33.47 9.20
C ASN A 298 7.09 -32.33 9.22
N PRO A 299 8.08 -32.30 10.13
CA PRO A 299 9.14 -31.29 10.10
C PRO A 299 9.87 -31.16 8.76
N ILE A 300 10.10 -32.27 8.04
CA ILE A 300 10.77 -32.22 6.73
C ILE A 300 9.86 -31.56 5.68
N VAL A 301 8.58 -31.91 5.66
CA VAL A 301 7.60 -31.35 4.71
C VAL A 301 7.40 -29.85 4.97
N GLU A 302 7.22 -29.48 6.22
CA GLU A 302 7.02 -28.07 6.62
C GLU A 302 8.27 -27.22 6.35
N ALA A 303 9.47 -27.71 6.64
CA ALA A 303 10.69 -27.00 6.30
C ALA A 303 10.84 -26.76 4.79
N ALA A 304 10.38 -27.71 3.95
CA ALA A 304 10.40 -27.52 2.50
C ALA A 304 9.34 -26.52 2.00
N SER A 305 8.18 -26.40 2.67
CA SER A 305 7.13 -25.44 2.29
C SER A 305 7.55 -23.98 2.50
N VAL A 306 8.34 -23.71 3.54
CA VAL A 306 8.82 -22.36 3.89
C VAL A 306 9.60 -21.69 2.76
N ILE A 307 10.30 -22.48 1.91
CA ILE A 307 11.02 -21.93 0.75
C ILE A 307 10.06 -21.23 -0.23
N THR A 308 8.85 -21.78 -0.41
CA THR A 308 7.81 -21.18 -1.27
C THR A 308 7.27 -19.90 -0.67
N ASP A 309 7.06 -19.88 0.64
CA ASP A 309 6.56 -18.72 1.37
C ASP A 309 7.59 -17.59 1.42
N LEU A 310 8.88 -17.93 1.57
CA LEU A 310 10.01 -17.00 1.47
C LEU A 310 10.05 -16.29 0.11
N ASN A 311 9.86 -17.03 -0.99
CA ASN A 311 9.82 -16.43 -2.32
C ASN A 311 8.64 -15.44 -2.48
N THR A 312 7.48 -15.76 -1.90
CA THR A 312 6.32 -14.87 -1.93
C THR A 312 6.56 -13.62 -1.10
N ALA A 313 7.12 -13.77 0.11
CA ALA A 313 7.47 -12.66 0.97
C ALA A 313 8.55 -11.77 0.35
N GLN A 314 9.50 -12.35 -0.40
CA GLN A 314 10.52 -11.57 -1.11
C GLN A 314 9.91 -10.62 -2.14
N VAL A 315 8.93 -11.06 -2.93
CA VAL A 315 8.24 -10.18 -3.89
C VAL A 315 7.51 -9.03 -3.18
N CYS A 316 6.85 -9.31 -2.06
CA CYS A 316 6.23 -8.27 -1.23
C CYS A 316 7.29 -7.30 -0.69
N MET A 317 8.43 -7.83 -0.26
CA MET A 317 9.57 -7.07 0.23
C MET A 317 10.15 -6.13 -0.83
N GLU A 318 10.34 -6.63 -2.06
CA GLU A 318 10.82 -5.82 -3.19
C GLU A 318 9.86 -4.66 -3.44
N ARG A 319 8.53 -4.91 -3.52
CA ARG A 319 7.51 -3.86 -3.73
C ARG A 319 7.47 -2.80 -2.62
N VAL A 320 7.61 -3.21 -1.36
CA VAL A 320 7.67 -2.28 -0.23
C VAL A 320 8.98 -1.50 -0.24
N ASN A 321 10.10 -2.14 -0.57
CA ASN A 321 11.38 -1.46 -0.70
C ASN A 321 11.41 -0.47 -1.87
N ASP A 322 10.79 -0.79 -3.00
CA ASP A 322 10.65 0.11 -4.14
C ASP A 322 9.86 1.35 -3.72
N LEU A 323 8.72 1.15 -3.02
CA LEU A 323 7.96 2.28 -2.46
C LEU A 323 8.82 3.14 -1.52
N LEU A 324 9.52 2.53 -0.54
CA LEU A 324 10.33 3.26 0.44
C LEU A 324 11.61 3.89 -0.15
N SER A 325 12.02 3.47 -1.34
CA SER A 325 13.20 3.99 -2.05
C SER A 325 12.83 4.96 -3.16
N GLU A 326 11.55 5.14 -3.44
CA GLU A 326 11.10 6.07 -4.46
C GLU A 326 11.58 7.48 -4.11
N PRO A 327 12.36 8.13 -4.97
CA PRO A 327 12.84 9.47 -4.69
C PRO A 327 11.68 10.46 -4.74
N CYS A 328 11.60 11.35 -3.76
CA CYS A 328 10.71 12.49 -3.85
C CYS A 328 11.17 13.38 -5.00
N ALA A 329 10.33 13.53 -6.04
CA ALA A 329 10.69 14.32 -7.23
C ALA A 329 10.90 15.81 -6.90
N ILE A 330 10.23 16.29 -5.86
CA ILE A 330 10.35 17.67 -5.39
C ILE A 330 10.71 17.62 -3.90
N THR A 331 11.88 18.13 -3.58
CA THR A 331 12.38 18.19 -2.20
C THR A 331 12.96 19.58 -1.94
N ASP A 332 12.65 20.11 -0.78
CA ASP A 332 13.31 21.33 -0.34
C ASP A 332 14.80 21.05 -0.07
N ARG A 333 15.67 21.99 -0.42
CA ARG A 333 17.11 21.87 -0.18
C ARG A 333 17.39 21.89 1.33
N GLU A 334 18.50 21.31 1.73
CA GLU A 334 18.88 21.22 3.16
C GLU A 334 18.98 22.58 3.85
N ASP A 335 19.43 23.63 3.13
CA ASP A 335 19.47 25.00 3.63
C ASP A 335 18.09 25.56 3.88
N VAL A 336 17.13 25.27 3.01
CA VAL A 336 15.71 25.65 3.14
C VAL A 336 15.07 24.92 4.30
N VAL A 337 15.26 23.59 4.41
CA VAL A 337 14.74 22.78 5.52
C VAL A 337 15.26 23.27 6.88
N ARG A 338 16.52 23.72 6.96
CA ARG A 338 17.05 24.29 8.20
C ARG A 338 16.31 25.54 8.66
N VAL A 339 15.84 26.36 7.74
CA VAL A 339 15.13 27.61 8.04
C VAL A 339 13.65 27.37 8.28
N TYR A 340 13.00 26.66 7.36
CA TYR A 340 11.53 26.56 7.30
C TYR A 340 10.97 25.27 7.95
N GLY A 341 11.83 24.29 8.29
CA GLY A 341 11.39 22.96 8.73
C GLY A 341 11.00 22.06 7.56
N ASP A 342 10.51 20.87 7.89
CA ASP A 342 9.99 19.88 6.93
C ASP A 342 8.47 19.66 7.11
N ALA A 343 7.88 18.78 6.30
CA ALA A 343 6.45 18.46 6.33
C ALA A 343 5.93 17.91 7.68
N PHE A 344 6.82 17.44 8.56
CA PHE A 344 6.45 16.86 9.86
C PHE A 344 6.88 17.73 11.05
N GLU A 345 7.82 18.64 10.83
CA GLU A 345 8.35 19.56 11.84
C GLU A 345 8.48 20.96 11.20
N PRO A 346 7.36 21.63 10.85
CA PRO A 346 7.39 22.97 10.24
C PRO A 346 7.85 24.01 11.28
N ARG A 347 8.65 24.99 10.80
CA ARG A 347 9.09 26.14 11.57
C ARG A 347 8.34 27.38 11.10
N THR A 348 7.05 27.45 11.48
CA THR A 348 6.13 28.50 11.02
C THR A 348 6.54 29.90 11.47
N GLU A 349 7.32 30.02 12.53
CA GLU A 349 7.88 31.28 13.04
C GLU A 349 8.81 31.97 12.04
N ASN A 350 9.37 31.21 11.09
CA ASN A 350 10.27 31.73 10.06
C ASN A 350 9.58 31.99 8.73
N TRP A 351 8.25 31.80 8.67
CA TRP A 351 7.51 31.97 7.43
C TRP A 351 7.19 33.46 7.17
N GLU A 352 7.68 33.95 6.06
CA GLU A 352 7.41 35.33 5.60
C GLU A 352 5.99 35.38 5.00
N PRO A 353 5.24 36.51 5.15
CA PRO A 353 3.97 36.66 4.49
C PRO A 353 4.15 36.73 2.96
N ILE A 354 3.27 36.03 2.23
CA ILE A 354 3.23 36.04 0.75
C ILE A 354 2.36 37.22 0.31
N ARG A 355 2.86 38.03 -0.66
CA ARG A 355 2.09 39.09 -1.34
C ARG A 355 1.34 38.53 -2.54
N GLY A 356 1.98 37.60 -3.25
CA GLY A 356 1.40 36.88 -4.38
C GLY A 356 1.86 37.39 -5.75
N ASP A 357 2.98 38.12 -5.85
CA ASP A 357 3.61 38.37 -7.16
C ASP A 357 4.13 37.06 -7.73
N VAL A 358 3.79 36.72 -8.98
CA VAL A 358 4.23 35.49 -9.65
C VAL A 358 4.89 35.84 -10.97
N THR A 359 6.16 35.43 -11.13
CA THR A 359 6.91 35.64 -12.39
C THR A 359 7.43 34.30 -12.93
N PHE A 360 7.15 34.01 -14.19
CA PHE A 360 7.79 32.97 -14.96
C PHE A 360 8.95 33.55 -15.74
N ASP A 361 10.18 33.13 -15.40
CA ASP A 361 11.42 33.68 -15.97
C ASP A 361 12.07 32.60 -16.84
N HIS A 362 11.87 32.71 -18.18
CA HIS A 362 12.40 31.79 -19.19
C HIS A 362 12.14 30.32 -18.88
N VAL A 363 10.90 29.96 -18.55
CA VAL A 363 10.51 28.62 -18.09
C VAL A 363 10.38 27.64 -19.25
N TRP A 364 11.08 26.51 -19.11
CA TRP A 364 10.92 25.33 -19.94
C TRP A 364 10.41 24.19 -19.07
N PHE A 365 9.41 23.48 -19.55
CA PHE A 365 8.87 22.36 -18.79
C PHE A 365 8.44 21.21 -19.68
N ARG A 366 8.73 20.00 -19.20
CA ARG A 366 8.19 18.72 -19.70
C ARG A 366 7.86 17.81 -18.54
N TYR A 367 6.83 17.00 -18.68
CA TYR A 367 6.50 15.99 -17.67
C TYR A 367 7.56 14.90 -17.60
N PRO A 368 7.81 14.29 -16.42
CA PRO A 368 8.69 13.15 -16.26
C PRO A 368 8.32 12.01 -17.23
N GLY A 369 9.31 11.51 -17.98
CA GLY A 369 9.09 10.46 -18.98
C GLY A 369 8.56 10.94 -20.33
N SER A 370 8.21 12.21 -20.51
CA SER A 370 7.86 12.81 -21.81
C SER A 370 9.11 13.26 -22.57
N GLY A 371 9.15 12.99 -23.88
CA GLY A 371 10.20 13.52 -24.76
C GLY A 371 9.98 14.97 -25.18
N ASN A 372 8.75 15.48 -25.14
CA ASN A 372 8.38 16.77 -25.68
C ASN A 372 8.21 17.81 -24.55
N TYR A 373 8.63 19.04 -24.83
CA TYR A 373 8.35 20.18 -23.97
C TYR A 373 6.88 20.59 -24.11
N ILE A 374 6.26 20.93 -22.96
CA ILE A 374 4.92 21.51 -22.92
C ILE A 374 5.02 23.04 -22.87
N LEU A 375 6.05 23.58 -22.23
CA LEU A 375 6.37 25.01 -22.21
C LEU A 375 7.77 25.19 -22.72
N GLU A 376 7.96 26.17 -23.62
CA GLU A 376 9.26 26.52 -24.20
C GLU A 376 9.47 28.04 -24.07
N ASP A 377 10.51 28.44 -23.33
CA ASP A 377 10.89 29.82 -23.09
C ASP A 377 9.72 30.72 -22.64
N PHE A 378 8.92 30.18 -21.72
CA PHE A 378 7.69 30.85 -21.27
C PHE A 378 8.03 31.94 -20.26
N CYS A 379 7.59 33.19 -20.56
CA CYS A 379 7.76 34.34 -19.71
C CYS A 379 6.40 34.98 -19.42
N LEU A 380 6.15 35.30 -18.13
CA LEU A 380 4.93 35.94 -17.67
C LEU A 380 5.18 36.62 -16.34
N ASP A 381 4.72 37.86 -16.19
CA ASP A 381 4.68 38.59 -14.94
C ASP A 381 3.23 38.85 -14.54
N VAL A 382 2.88 38.42 -13.31
CA VAL A 382 1.56 38.60 -12.71
C VAL A 382 1.74 39.37 -11.40
N PRO A 383 1.36 40.63 -11.34
CA PRO A 383 1.41 41.41 -10.10
C PRO A 383 0.46 40.88 -9.03
N ALA A 384 0.81 41.11 -7.76
CA ALA A 384 -0.05 40.73 -6.63
C ALA A 384 -1.47 41.31 -6.76
N GLY A 385 -2.46 40.50 -6.42
CA GLY A 385 -3.88 40.91 -6.48
C GLY A 385 -4.51 40.85 -7.87
N THR A 386 -3.79 40.35 -8.90
CA THR A 386 -4.30 40.25 -10.28
C THR A 386 -5.01 38.90 -10.48
N THR A 387 -6.21 38.95 -11.07
CA THR A 387 -6.94 37.76 -11.49
C THR A 387 -6.60 37.41 -12.95
N VAL A 388 -5.97 36.24 -13.15
CA VAL A 388 -5.56 35.74 -14.47
C VAL A 388 -6.48 34.60 -14.92
N ALA A 389 -7.15 34.77 -16.05
CA ALA A 389 -7.89 33.67 -16.71
C ALA A 389 -7.03 32.99 -17.77
N LEU A 390 -6.87 31.67 -17.66
CA LEU A 390 -6.19 30.83 -18.64
C LEU A 390 -7.22 30.19 -19.56
N VAL A 391 -7.17 30.52 -20.85
CA VAL A 391 -8.12 30.10 -21.87
C VAL A 391 -7.38 29.41 -23.01
N GLY A 392 -7.97 28.40 -23.62
CA GLY A 392 -7.36 27.66 -24.72
C GLY A 392 -7.88 26.22 -24.81
N GLU A 393 -7.50 25.49 -25.84
CA GLU A 393 -7.92 24.11 -26.06
C GLU A 393 -7.40 23.15 -24.96
N THR A 394 -8.04 21.99 -24.85
CA THR A 394 -7.57 20.93 -23.95
C THR A 394 -6.17 20.49 -24.40
N GLY A 395 -5.23 20.41 -23.45
CA GLY A 395 -3.83 20.07 -23.75
C GLY A 395 -2.92 21.25 -24.09
N ALA A 396 -3.44 22.48 -24.19
CA ALA A 396 -2.64 23.67 -24.51
C ALA A 396 -1.59 24.08 -23.44
N GLY A 397 -1.61 23.45 -22.25
CA GLY A 397 -0.64 23.74 -21.17
C GLY A 397 -1.18 24.55 -19.99
N LYS A 398 -2.49 24.86 -19.94
CA LYS A 398 -3.13 25.64 -18.87
C LYS A 398 -2.90 25.05 -17.46
N SER A 399 -3.24 23.78 -17.26
CA SER A 399 -3.02 23.09 -15.98
C SER A 399 -1.54 22.95 -15.63
N THR A 400 -0.66 22.91 -16.64
CA THR A 400 0.79 22.87 -16.43
C THR A 400 1.29 24.18 -15.81
N LEU A 401 0.81 25.33 -16.26
CA LEU A 401 1.14 26.63 -15.68
C LEU A 401 0.74 26.70 -14.21
N VAL A 402 -0.49 26.32 -13.92
CA VAL A 402 -1.02 26.26 -12.54
C VAL A 402 -0.20 25.33 -11.66
N ASN A 403 0.12 24.14 -12.15
CA ASN A 403 0.93 23.17 -11.41
C ASN A 403 2.35 23.69 -11.09
N LEU A 404 2.93 24.54 -11.95
CA LEU A 404 4.22 25.19 -11.71
C LEU A 404 4.10 26.31 -10.68
N VAL A 405 3.03 27.12 -10.70
CA VAL A 405 2.75 28.13 -9.65
C VAL A 405 2.62 27.46 -8.28
N CYS A 406 1.88 26.35 -8.22
CA CYS A 406 1.69 25.58 -6.99
C CYS A 406 2.95 24.79 -6.58
N ARG A 407 4.00 24.77 -7.40
CA ARG A 407 5.19 23.94 -7.20
C ARG A 407 4.85 22.46 -7.00
N PHE A 408 3.79 21.96 -7.68
CA PHE A 408 3.52 20.51 -7.81
C PHE A 408 4.48 19.85 -8.81
N TYR A 409 5.08 20.68 -9.65
CA TYR A 409 6.21 20.36 -10.54
C TYR A 409 7.19 21.51 -10.52
N GLU A 410 8.44 21.23 -10.84
CA GLU A 410 9.50 22.23 -10.99
C GLU A 410 9.87 22.40 -12.46
N PRO A 411 10.24 23.61 -12.90
CA PRO A 411 10.64 23.85 -14.28
C PRO A 411 11.88 23.05 -14.64
N THR A 412 11.93 22.54 -15.89
CA THR A 412 13.11 21.83 -16.41
C THR A 412 14.29 22.79 -16.60
N LYS A 413 14.01 24.03 -17.04
CA LYS A 413 14.95 25.16 -17.14
C LYS A 413 14.20 26.43 -16.78
N GLY A 414 14.93 27.50 -16.42
CA GLY A 414 14.34 28.73 -15.96
C GLY A 414 13.89 28.63 -14.51
N ARG A 415 13.03 29.52 -14.09
CA ARG A 415 12.55 29.61 -12.70
C ARG A 415 11.18 30.25 -12.59
N VAL A 416 10.46 29.86 -11.54
CA VAL A 416 9.23 30.53 -11.12
C VAL A 416 9.54 31.30 -9.85
N LEU A 417 9.33 32.61 -9.91
CA LEU A 417 9.56 33.50 -8.78
C LEU A 417 8.23 33.79 -8.08
N ILE A 418 8.25 33.74 -6.76
CA ILE A 418 7.15 34.19 -5.90
C ILE A 418 7.69 35.37 -5.08
N ASP A 419 7.04 36.54 -5.17
CA ASP A 419 7.50 37.78 -4.55
C ASP A 419 8.99 38.07 -4.86
N GLY A 420 9.36 37.90 -6.14
CA GLY A 420 10.70 38.18 -6.65
C GLY A 420 11.81 37.21 -6.27
N ARG A 421 11.50 36.10 -5.56
CA ARG A 421 12.46 35.05 -5.21
C ARG A 421 12.08 33.72 -5.85
N ASP A 422 13.08 32.92 -6.20
CA ASP A 422 12.86 31.57 -6.75
C ASP A 422 12.05 30.72 -5.74
N SER A 423 10.98 30.09 -6.21
CA SER A 423 10.13 29.22 -5.39
C SER A 423 10.90 28.07 -4.72
N ARG A 424 12.07 27.69 -5.29
CA ARG A 424 12.97 26.65 -4.75
C ARG A 424 13.83 27.14 -3.59
N ASP A 425 13.93 28.44 -3.36
CA ASP A 425 14.68 29.05 -2.24
C ASP A 425 13.83 29.15 -0.96
N ARG A 426 12.59 28.70 -1.03
CA ARG A 426 11.63 28.68 0.08
C ARG A 426 11.00 27.29 0.21
N SER A 427 10.39 27.03 1.37
CA SER A 427 9.74 25.73 1.61
C SER A 427 8.48 25.58 0.79
N GLN A 428 8.27 24.38 0.25
CA GLN A 428 7.02 23.98 -0.39
C GLN A 428 5.83 24.13 0.58
N LEU A 429 6.03 23.78 1.86
CA LEU A 429 5.03 23.98 2.92
C LEU A 429 4.62 25.43 3.10
N TRP A 430 5.59 26.33 3.14
CA TRP A 430 5.37 27.77 3.22
C TRP A 430 4.48 28.26 2.06
N LEU A 431 4.78 27.84 0.82
CA LEU A 431 3.97 28.19 -0.35
C LEU A 431 2.55 27.61 -0.24
N HIS A 432 2.44 26.32 0.09
CA HIS A 432 1.15 25.64 0.16
C HIS A 432 0.26 26.15 1.29
N SER A 433 0.82 26.66 2.40
CA SER A 433 0.03 27.26 3.49
C SER A 433 -0.66 28.57 3.09
N SER A 434 -0.16 29.25 2.04
CA SER A 434 -0.72 30.48 1.52
C SER A 434 -1.39 30.30 0.15
N LEU A 435 -1.65 29.04 -0.22
CA LEU A 435 -2.26 28.64 -1.49
C LEU A 435 -3.68 28.12 -1.25
N GLY A 436 -4.67 28.74 -1.88
CA GLY A 436 -6.02 28.22 -1.97
C GLY A 436 -6.21 27.48 -3.30
N TYR A 437 -6.52 26.18 -3.25
CA TYR A 437 -6.71 25.38 -4.45
C TYR A 437 -8.10 24.75 -4.46
N VAL A 438 -8.90 25.09 -5.46
CA VAL A 438 -10.22 24.48 -5.71
C VAL A 438 -10.14 23.66 -6.98
N LEU A 439 -10.27 22.35 -6.81
CA LEU A 439 -10.23 21.36 -7.89
C LEU A 439 -11.55 21.32 -8.67
N GLN A 440 -11.48 20.91 -9.92
CA GLN A 440 -12.63 20.59 -10.77
C GLN A 440 -13.56 19.57 -10.08
N ASP A 441 -13.01 18.46 -9.59
CA ASP A 441 -13.71 17.46 -8.79
C ASP A 441 -13.30 17.59 -7.32
N PRO A 442 -14.08 18.29 -6.48
CA PRO A 442 -13.72 18.51 -5.09
C PRO A 442 -13.80 17.22 -4.28
N HIS A 443 -12.71 16.88 -3.63
CA HIS A 443 -12.66 15.75 -2.72
C HIS A 443 -12.99 16.18 -1.29
N LEU A 444 -13.96 15.48 -0.68
CA LEU A 444 -14.28 15.64 0.73
C LEU A 444 -13.80 14.42 1.52
N PHE A 445 -13.27 14.69 2.70
CA PHE A 445 -12.84 13.62 3.62
C PHE A 445 -14.02 13.11 4.44
N SER A 446 -13.94 11.87 4.87
CA SER A 446 -14.88 11.32 5.83
C SER A 446 -14.83 12.14 7.13
N GLY A 447 -15.97 12.60 7.60
CA GLY A 447 -16.11 13.49 8.76
C GLY A 447 -17.33 14.38 8.61
N SER A 448 -17.49 15.36 9.51
CA SER A 448 -18.58 16.33 9.46
C SER A 448 -18.36 17.40 8.38
N LEU A 449 -19.43 18.14 8.05
CA LEU A 449 -19.35 19.29 7.17
C LEU A 449 -18.36 20.34 7.73
N ALA A 450 -18.43 20.62 9.04
CA ALA A 450 -17.53 21.54 9.72
C ALA A 450 -16.07 21.09 9.64
N ASP A 451 -15.79 19.79 9.84
CA ASP A 451 -14.44 19.26 9.73
C ASP A 451 -13.86 19.47 8.33
N ASN A 452 -14.68 19.23 7.30
CA ASN A 452 -14.27 19.43 5.91
C ASN A 452 -13.92 20.88 5.58
N ILE A 453 -14.62 21.86 6.15
CA ILE A 453 -14.27 23.28 6.01
C ILE A 453 -13.02 23.59 6.83
N ARG A 454 -12.92 23.06 8.07
CA ARG A 454 -11.80 23.28 9.00
C ARG A 454 -10.46 22.76 8.49
N TYR A 455 -10.44 21.85 7.50
CA TYR A 455 -9.20 21.45 6.84
C TYR A 455 -8.45 22.63 6.18
N GLY A 456 -9.11 23.75 5.89
CA GLY A 456 -8.43 24.96 5.44
C GLY A 456 -7.53 25.59 6.50
N ARG A 457 -7.95 25.52 7.78
CA ARG A 457 -7.18 25.96 8.95
C ARG A 457 -7.63 25.16 10.18
N LEU A 458 -6.80 24.21 10.60
CA LEU A 458 -7.15 23.20 11.62
C LEU A 458 -7.44 23.79 13.02
N ASP A 459 -6.88 24.95 13.34
CA ASP A 459 -7.07 25.69 14.59
C ASP A 459 -8.24 26.69 14.55
N ALA A 460 -9.01 26.73 13.44
CA ALA A 460 -10.15 27.64 13.31
C ALA A 460 -11.27 27.30 14.28
N THR A 461 -11.86 28.37 14.88
CA THR A 461 -13.03 28.21 15.74
C THR A 461 -14.28 27.90 14.92
N ASP A 462 -15.32 27.39 15.59
CA ASP A 462 -16.60 27.09 14.92
C ASP A 462 -17.25 28.36 14.30
N GLU A 463 -17.04 29.54 14.93
CA GLU A 463 -17.50 30.82 14.38
C GLU A 463 -16.81 31.15 13.07
N GLN A 464 -15.50 30.93 13.00
CA GLN A 464 -14.72 31.19 11.78
C GLN A 464 -15.10 30.20 10.66
N VAL A 465 -15.35 28.94 11.00
CA VAL A 465 -15.86 27.93 10.06
C VAL A 465 -17.22 28.35 9.49
N ARG A 466 -18.14 28.79 10.36
CA ARG A 466 -19.47 29.26 9.94
C ARG A 466 -19.40 30.56 9.13
N GLU A 467 -18.49 31.43 9.46
CA GLU A 467 -18.27 32.69 8.70
C GLU A 467 -17.75 32.39 7.29
N ALA A 468 -16.73 31.52 7.16
CA ALA A 468 -16.23 31.07 5.87
C ALA A 468 -17.32 30.41 5.03
N ALA A 469 -18.17 29.58 5.66
CA ALA A 469 -19.30 28.93 5.00
C ALA A 469 -20.32 29.98 4.46
N ARG A 470 -20.68 30.99 5.28
CA ARG A 470 -21.61 32.03 4.88
C ARG A 470 -21.06 32.89 3.72
N MET A 471 -19.77 33.13 3.71
CA MET A 471 -19.16 33.91 2.63
C MET A 471 -19.41 33.29 1.25
N VAL A 472 -19.46 31.98 1.14
CA VAL A 472 -19.66 31.26 -0.12
C VAL A 472 -21.00 30.53 -0.20
N SER A 473 -21.95 30.83 0.70
CA SER A 473 -23.28 30.21 0.76
C SER A 473 -23.26 28.70 1.01
N ALA A 474 -22.17 28.16 1.58
CA ALA A 474 -22.09 26.77 2.04
C ALA A 474 -22.88 26.51 3.33
N ASP A 475 -23.32 27.56 4.03
CA ASP A 475 -24.28 27.49 5.15
C ASP A 475 -25.64 26.92 4.73
N ARG A 476 -26.08 27.14 3.49
CA ARG A 476 -27.29 26.50 2.94
C ARG A 476 -27.16 24.98 2.88
N VAL A 477 -25.97 24.46 2.66
CA VAL A 477 -25.71 23.01 2.72
C VAL A 477 -25.94 22.51 4.15
N ALA A 478 -25.43 23.23 5.16
CA ALA A 478 -25.65 22.89 6.55
C ALA A 478 -27.13 22.96 6.95
N GLU A 479 -27.87 23.97 6.48
CA GLU A 479 -29.31 24.12 6.76
C GLU A 479 -30.15 22.95 6.21
N ARG A 480 -29.74 22.36 5.10
CA ARG A 480 -30.41 21.22 4.47
C ARG A 480 -30.11 19.89 5.15
N LEU A 481 -28.95 19.76 5.79
CA LEU A 481 -28.51 18.55 6.45
C LEU A 481 -29.17 18.41 7.84
N PRO A 482 -29.67 17.22 8.24
CA PRO A 482 -30.35 17.03 9.51
C PRO A 482 -29.54 17.41 10.76
N GLY A 483 -28.23 17.15 10.75
CA GLY A 483 -27.29 17.51 11.82
C GLY A 483 -26.55 18.83 11.58
N GLY A 484 -26.90 19.60 10.53
CA GLY A 484 -26.26 20.87 10.21
C GLY A 484 -24.75 20.71 9.92
N TYR A 485 -23.93 21.54 10.56
CA TYR A 485 -22.49 21.50 10.43
C TYR A 485 -21.84 20.23 11.00
N ASP A 486 -22.50 19.55 11.93
CA ASP A 486 -21.98 18.32 12.56
C ASP A 486 -22.38 17.05 11.79
N GLU A 487 -23.19 17.19 10.72
CA GLU A 487 -23.62 16.05 9.91
C GLU A 487 -22.43 15.45 9.14
N PRO A 488 -22.26 14.09 9.19
CA PRO A 488 -21.27 13.41 8.38
C PRO A 488 -21.60 13.50 6.89
N VAL A 489 -20.63 13.92 6.07
CA VAL A 489 -20.80 14.06 4.61
C VAL A 489 -20.64 12.75 3.83
N GLY A 490 -20.26 11.66 4.50
CA GLY A 490 -20.01 10.36 3.88
C GLY A 490 -18.60 10.21 3.28
N GLU A 491 -18.33 9.07 2.66
CA GLU A 491 -17.04 8.81 2.01
C GLU A 491 -16.97 9.59 0.68
N GLY A 492 -15.94 10.43 0.52
CA GLY A 492 -15.82 11.31 -0.64
C GLY A 492 -16.96 12.33 -0.78
N GLY A 493 -17.74 12.56 0.28
CA GLY A 493 -18.88 13.48 0.26
C GLY A 493 -20.07 12.95 -0.55
N ASP A 494 -20.31 11.64 -0.56
CA ASP A 494 -21.35 10.97 -1.37
C ASP A 494 -22.79 11.42 -1.05
N ARG A 495 -22.99 12.07 0.11
CA ARG A 495 -24.29 12.65 0.51
C ARG A 495 -24.56 14.04 -0.07
N LEU A 496 -23.57 14.64 -0.71
CA LEU A 496 -23.64 15.98 -1.26
C LEU A 496 -23.62 15.95 -2.79
N SER A 497 -24.37 16.85 -3.40
CA SER A 497 -24.27 17.11 -4.85
C SER A 497 -22.89 17.68 -5.23
N THR A 498 -22.53 17.62 -6.49
CA THR A 498 -21.24 18.16 -7.00
C THR A 498 -21.12 19.65 -6.68
N GLY A 499 -22.18 20.44 -6.87
CA GLY A 499 -22.17 21.87 -6.55
C GLY A 499 -22.00 22.15 -5.06
N GLU A 500 -22.63 21.35 -4.19
CA GLU A 500 -22.46 21.50 -2.75
C GLU A 500 -21.04 21.14 -2.30
N LYS A 501 -20.42 20.10 -2.88
CA LYS A 501 -19.00 19.80 -2.65
C LYS A 501 -18.10 20.96 -3.06
N GLN A 502 -18.42 21.64 -4.16
CA GLN A 502 -17.70 22.84 -4.59
C GLN A 502 -17.84 23.98 -3.59
N LEU A 503 -19.05 24.29 -3.11
CA LEU A 503 -19.25 25.34 -2.09
C LEU A 503 -18.46 25.03 -0.81
N VAL A 504 -18.43 23.78 -0.36
CA VAL A 504 -17.61 23.35 0.80
C VAL A 504 -16.12 23.53 0.51
N SER A 505 -15.67 23.21 -0.70
CA SER A 505 -14.28 23.40 -1.11
C SER A 505 -13.87 24.86 -1.17
N PHE A 506 -14.77 25.76 -1.62
CA PHE A 506 -14.57 27.20 -1.54
C PHE A 506 -14.49 27.70 -0.10
N ALA A 507 -15.39 27.22 0.78
CA ALA A 507 -15.36 27.58 2.21
C ALA A 507 -14.03 27.15 2.86
N ARG A 508 -13.54 25.95 2.54
CA ARG A 508 -12.24 25.42 2.95
C ARG A 508 -11.10 26.33 2.49
N ALA A 509 -11.10 26.69 1.22
CA ALA A 509 -10.04 27.53 0.62
C ALA A 509 -10.04 28.95 1.20
N LEU A 510 -11.23 29.56 1.43
CA LEU A 510 -11.34 30.89 2.03
C LEU A 510 -10.95 30.92 3.49
N LEU A 511 -11.25 29.85 4.26
CA LEU A 511 -10.87 29.75 5.67
C LEU A 511 -9.34 29.76 5.85
N ALA A 512 -8.60 29.27 4.85
CA ALA A 512 -7.13 29.34 4.83
C ALA A 512 -6.58 30.74 4.62
N ASP A 513 -7.40 31.70 4.13
CA ASP A 513 -7.02 33.07 3.76
C ASP A 513 -5.76 33.15 2.87
N PRO A 514 -5.78 32.50 1.69
CA PRO A 514 -4.62 32.39 0.84
C PRO A 514 -4.25 33.70 0.12
N ALA A 515 -2.94 33.95 -0.09
CA ALA A 515 -2.46 35.03 -0.92
C ALA A 515 -2.56 34.73 -2.43
N ILE A 516 -2.39 33.44 -2.78
CA ILE A 516 -2.52 32.92 -4.16
C ILE A 516 -3.70 31.96 -4.20
N PHE A 517 -4.62 32.19 -5.15
CA PHE A 517 -5.80 31.36 -5.33
C PHE A 517 -5.79 30.70 -6.70
N VAL A 518 -6.08 29.41 -6.72
CA VAL A 518 -6.16 28.63 -7.96
C VAL A 518 -7.53 27.98 -8.07
N LEU A 519 -8.16 28.19 -9.21
CA LEU A 519 -9.45 27.61 -9.54
C LEU A 519 -9.34 26.82 -10.85
N ASP A 520 -9.63 25.52 -10.79
CA ASP A 520 -9.82 24.67 -11.97
C ASP A 520 -11.33 24.49 -12.17
N GLU A 521 -11.91 25.26 -13.11
CA GLU A 521 -13.34 25.35 -13.32
C GLU A 521 -13.79 24.38 -14.43
N ALA A 522 -14.51 23.33 -14.07
CA ALA A 522 -15.33 22.57 -15.01
C ALA A 522 -16.64 22.17 -14.30
N THR A 523 -17.68 22.92 -14.54
CA THR A 523 -19.00 22.73 -13.94
C THR A 523 -19.99 22.27 -14.98
N SER A 524 -19.83 21.07 -15.52
CA SER A 524 -20.90 20.39 -16.28
C SER A 524 -21.87 19.71 -15.27
N SER A 525 -23.18 19.94 -15.43
CA SER A 525 -24.26 19.26 -14.68
C SER A 525 -24.57 19.79 -13.27
N ILE A 526 -24.54 21.11 -13.08
CA ILE A 526 -25.02 21.76 -11.84
C ILE A 526 -26.34 22.49 -12.16
N ASP A 527 -27.30 22.43 -11.23
CA ASP A 527 -28.54 23.19 -11.34
C ASP A 527 -28.30 24.70 -11.32
N THR A 528 -29.14 25.47 -11.99
CA THR A 528 -29.00 26.91 -12.18
C THR A 528 -28.95 27.69 -10.86
N GLU A 529 -29.66 27.27 -9.82
CA GLU A 529 -29.63 27.93 -8.51
C GLU A 529 -28.26 27.79 -7.83
N THR A 530 -27.76 26.54 -7.76
CA THR A 530 -26.43 26.25 -7.19
C THR A 530 -25.33 26.89 -8.00
N GLU A 531 -25.46 26.98 -9.31
CA GLU A 531 -24.53 27.69 -10.18
C GLU A 531 -24.41 29.17 -9.82
N ALA A 532 -25.52 29.88 -9.62
CA ALA A 532 -25.49 31.28 -9.21
C ALA A 532 -24.77 31.47 -7.86
N LEU A 533 -24.93 30.52 -6.93
CA LEU A 533 -24.20 30.51 -5.65
C LEU A 533 -22.70 30.30 -5.84
N ILE A 534 -22.30 29.38 -6.72
CA ILE A 534 -20.89 29.13 -7.04
C ILE A 534 -20.25 30.37 -7.68
N GLN A 535 -20.93 31.03 -8.63
CA GLN A 535 -20.42 32.23 -9.24
C GLN A 535 -20.23 33.38 -8.20
N ALA A 536 -21.17 33.53 -7.28
CA ALA A 536 -21.03 34.49 -6.18
C ALA A 536 -19.88 34.10 -5.21
N ALA A 537 -19.66 32.81 -4.99
CA ALA A 537 -18.54 32.32 -4.20
C ALA A 537 -17.19 32.57 -4.88
N ILE A 538 -17.09 32.37 -6.19
CA ILE A 538 -15.91 32.67 -6.99
C ILE A 538 -15.55 34.14 -6.87
N GLU A 539 -16.49 35.07 -7.05
CA GLU A 539 -16.24 36.51 -6.93
C GLU A 539 -15.62 36.89 -5.59
N LYS A 540 -16.19 36.37 -4.51
CA LYS A 540 -15.68 36.63 -3.16
C LYS A 540 -14.31 35.99 -2.92
N ALA A 541 -14.07 34.82 -3.48
CA ALA A 541 -12.81 34.09 -3.33
C ALA A 541 -11.65 34.77 -4.07
N LEU A 542 -11.92 35.41 -5.20
CA LEU A 542 -10.92 36.07 -6.03
C LEU A 542 -10.53 37.46 -5.52
N HIS A 543 -11.44 38.14 -4.82
CA HIS A 543 -11.26 39.54 -4.43
C HIS A 543 -10.00 39.75 -3.57
N GLY A 544 -9.10 40.62 -4.04
CA GLY A 544 -7.89 41.03 -3.32
C GLY A 544 -6.76 40.01 -3.28
N ARG A 545 -6.85 38.93 -4.07
CA ARG A 545 -5.87 37.84 -4.15
C ARG A 545 -5.31 37.70 -5.55
N THR A 546 -4.08 37.19 -5.66
CA THR A 546 -3.55 36.77 -6.96
C THR A 546 -4.19 35.47 -7.34
N SER A 547 -4.92 35.44 -8.45
CA SER A 547 -5.75 34.32 -8.79
C SER A 547 -5.44 33.78 -10.19
N PHE A 548 -5.32 32.45 -10.31
CA PHE A 548 -5.19 31.75 -11.58
C PHE A 548 -6.42 30.89 -11.80
N ILE A 549 -7.15 31.14 -12.89
CA ILE A 549 -8.39 30.43 -13.21
C ILE A 549 -8.22 29.69 -14.52
N ILE A 550 -8.38 28.38 -14.52
CA ILE A 550 -8.58 27.63 -15.75
C ILE A 550 -10.06 27.72 -16.06
N ALA A 551 -10.42 28.69 -16.91
CA ALA A 551 -11.80 29.05 -17.11
C ALA A 551 -12.41 28.26 -18.30
N HIS A 552 -13.59 27.71 -18.06
CA HIS A 552 -14.45 27.05 -19.04
C HIS A 552 -15.77 27.75 -19.24
N ARG A 553 -16.03 28.89 -18.53
CA ARG A 553 -17.23 29.68 -18.64
C ARG A 553 -16.91 31.13 -18.98
N LEU A 554 -17.70 31.68 -19.90
CA LEU A 554 -17.53 33.03 -20.35
C LEU A 554 -17.76 34.05 -19.24
N SER A 555 -18.69 33.79 -18.31
CA SER A 555 -18.98 34.63 -17.13
C SER A 555 -17.75 34.87 -16.24
N THR A 556 -16.95 33.83 -16.00
CA THR A 556 -15.73 33.88 -15.19
C THR A 556 -14.59 34.58 -15.94
N ILE A 557 -14.42 34.29 -17.25
CA ILE A 557 -13.38 34.89 -18.09
C ILE A 557 -13.54 36.41 -18.18
N ARG A 558 -14.76 36.92 -18.35
CA ARG A 558 -15.06 38.35 -18.55
C ARG A 558 -14.64 39.25 -17.38
N ARG A 559 -14.50 38.67 -16.18
CA ARG A 559 -14.17 39.38 -14.93
C ARG A 559 -12.69 39.36 -14.59
N ALA A 560 -11.90 38.62 -15.33
CA ALA A 560 -10.46 38.55 -15.09
C ALA A 560 -9.78 39.87 -15.51
N ASP A 561 -8.81 40.29 -14.69
CA ASP A 561 -7.99 41.47 -14.98
C ASP A 561 -7.06 41.23 -16.17
N LEU A 562 -6.65 39.98 -16.36
CA LEU A 562 -5.78 39.56 -17.44
C LEU A 562 -6.25 38.22 -17.99
N ILE A 563 -6.48 38.15 -19.28
CA ILE A 563 -6.79 36.94 -20.00
C ILE A 563 -5.57 36.51 -20.80
N LEU A 564 -5.17 35.24 -20.65
CA LEU A 564 -4.09 34.61 -21.39
C LEU A 564 -4.66 33.49 -22.27
N VAL A 565 -4.58 33.67 -23.57
CA VAL A 565 -4.91 32.61 -24.53
C VAL A 565 -3.66 31.79 -24.75
N VAL A 566 -3.72 30.53 -24.28
CA VAL A 566 -2.60 29.58 -24.34
C VAL A 566 -2.86 28.58 -25.46
N ASP A 567 -1.87 28.41 -26.33
CA ASP A 567 -1.88 27.44 -27.42
C ASP A 567 -0.48 26.85 -27.59
N ASP A 568 -0.42 25.53 -27.60
CA ASP A 568 0.84 24.76 -27.71
C ASP A 568 1.95 25.28 -26.77
N GLY A 569 1.58 25.53 -25.51
CA GLY A 569 2.49 26.00 -24.45
C GLY A 569 2.98 27.44 -24.57
N LYS A 570 2.39 28.26 -25.45
CA LYS A 570 2.74 29.66 -25.66
C LYS A 570 1.55 30.56 -25.41
N ILE A 571 1.81 31.78 -24.94
CA ILE A 571 0.80 32.82 -24.89
C ILE A 571 0.67 33.41 -26.32
N VAL A 572 -0.48 33.17 -26.96
CA VAL A 572 -0.76 33.66 -28.30
C VAL A 572 -1.48 35.02 -28.27
N GLU A 573 -2.31 35.25 -27.25
CA GLU A 573 -2.99 36.54 -27.03
C GLU A 573 -3.03 36.84 -25.53
N ARG A 574 -2.93 38.11 -25.16
CA ARG A 574 -3.06 38.58 -23.78
C ARG A 574 -3.73 39.94 -23.74
N GLY A 575 -4.59 40.19 -22.77
CA GLY A 575 -5.28 41.44 -22.59
C GLY A 575 -6.53 41.31 -21.75
N THR A 576 -7.34 42.34 -21.68
CA THR A 576 -8.66 42.32 -21.08
C THR A 576 -9.70 41.75 -22.04
N HIS A 577 -10.87 41.42 -21.54
CA HIS A 577 -11.99 40.91 -22.36
C HIS A 577 -12.31 41.82 -23.54
N GLU A 578 -12.40 43.13 -23.30
CA GLU A 578 -12.75 44.12 -24.32
C GLU A 578 -11.67 44.26 -25.38
N GLU A 579 -10.39 44.30 -24.97
CA GLU A 579 -9.25 44.38 -25.89
C GLU A 579 -9.16 43.19 -26.82
N LEU A 580 -9.30 41.96 -26.27
CA LEU A 580 -9.19 40.73 -27.02
C LEU A 580 -10.39 40.48 -27.96
N LEU A 581 -11.59 40.92 -27.56
CA LEU A 581 -12.75 40.87 -28.47
C LEU A 581 -12.57 41.86 -29.64
N ALA A 582 -12.07 43.07 -29.37
CA ALA A 582 -11.82 44.09 -30.40
C ALA A 582 -10.75 43.62 -31.40
N ALA A 583 -9.76 42.85 -30.94
CA ALA A 583 -8.73 42.25 -31.79
C ALA A 583 -9.27 41.17 -32.76
N SER A 584 -10.47 40.64 -32.53
CA SER A 584 -11.12 39.61 -33.36
C SER A 584 -10.21 38.40 -33.66
N GLY A 585 -9.38 38.02 -32.68
CA GLY A 585 -8.42 36.92 -32.79
C GLY A 585 -8.99 35.57 -32.31
N ARG A 586 -8.10 34.69 -31.83
CA ARG A 586 -8.47 33.35 -31.28
C ARG A 586 -9.40 33.44 -30.08
N TYR A 587 -9.21 34.47 -29.23
CA TYR A 587 -10.09 34.71 -28.09
C TYR A 587 -11.54 34.94 -28.51
N ALA A 588 -11.75 35.79 -29.54
CA ALA A 588 -13.09 36.05 -30.04
C ALA A 588 -13.77 34.80 -30.59
N ALA A 589 -13.03 33.96 -31.30
CA ALA A 589 -13.53 32.67 -31.78
C ALA A 589 -13.89 31.68 -30.63
N LEU A 590 -13.07 31.62 -29.58
CA LEU A 590 -13.37 30.82 -28.38
C LEU A 590 -14.61 31.33 -27.64
N CYS A 591 -14.77 32.66 -27.50
CA CYS A 591 -15.96 33.26 -26.89
C CYS A 591 -17.24 32.92 -27.66
N GLU A 592 -17.19 32.94 -28.99
CA GLU A 592 -18.35 32.58 -29.83
C GLU A 592 -18.70 31.08 -29.67
N ALA A 593 -17.70 30.19 -29.63
CA ALA A 593 -17.91 28.76 -29.38
C ALA A 593 -18.56 28.50 -28.00
N MET A 594 -18.01 29.12 -26.93
CA MET A 594 -18.57 29.00 -25.57
C MET A 594 -19.98 29.58 -25.46
N ARG A 595 -20.27 30.68 -26.16
CA ARG A 595 -21.60 31.28 -26.17
C ARG A 595 -22.64 30.39 -26.85
N ILE A 596 -22.24 29.64 -27.89
CA ILE A 596 -23.09 28.67 -28.55
C ILE A 596 -23.37 27.50 -27.59
N GLU A 597 -22.36 27.00 -26.87
CA GLU A 597 -22.51 25.94 -25.88
C GLU A 597 -23.45 26.36 -24.73
N GLU A 598 -23.21 27.55 -24.11
CA GLU A 598 -24.06 28.07 -23.02
C GLU A 598 -25.52 28.37 -23.48
N SER A 599 -25.77 28.61 -24.78
CA SER A 599 -27.12 28.80 -25.33
C SER A 599 -27.82 27.51 -25.69
N ALA A 600 -27.10 26.39 -25.76
CA ALA A 600 -27.61 25.04 -26.09
C ALA A 600 -27.92 24.20 -24.83
N GLU A 601 -27.38 24.58 -23.67
CA GLU A 601 -27.71 24.04 -22.35
C GLU A 601 -28.94 24.75 -21.74
#